data_6f12d14a10869cedb67eb72b5bb87601
#
_entry.id   6f12d14a10869cedb67eb72b5bb87601
#
_cell.length_a   1.000
_cell.length_b   1.000
_cell.length_c   1.000
_cell.angle_alpha   90.00
_cell.angle_beta   90.00
_cell.angle_gamma   90.00
#
_symmetry.space_group_name_H-M   'P 1'
#
loop_
_entity.id
_entity.type
_entity.pdbx_description
1 polymer ?
#
loop_
_entity_poly.entity_id
_entity_poly.type
_entity_poly.pdbx_seq_one_letter_code
_entity_poly.pdbx_strand_id
1 'polypeptide(L)'
;STVLFRSEALFKHMPFSMRDWSGAPMKTPTLAGTRPGGAISAAWAVMNVLGVAGYREKQGLVCRAREKIEAGVKALGFEVLGRPLLGLMAFRHPEADTLALYGAMRAKGWFTSFTVEPPSLHLMLSPKHAEVADAYLADLAAALADVKAGVTAPKVEARYS
;
A
#
# COMPACT_ATOMS: atom_id res chain seq x y z
N SER A 1 14.22 -3.03 6.90
CA SER A 1 14.03 -4.27 6.12
C SER A 1 15.09 -5.30 6.45
N THR A 2 14.73 -6.57 6.44
CA THR A 2 15.65 -7.70 6.58
C THR A 2 15.75 -8.40 5.23
N VAL A 3 16.96 -8.55 4.73
CA VAL A 3 17.22 -9.23 3.45
C VAL A 3 17.90 -10.57 3.73
N LEU A 4 17.32 -11.63 3.20
CA LEU A 4 17.86 -12.98 3.28
C LEU A 4 18.43 -13.40 1.93
N PHE A 5 19.65 -13.88 1.93
CA PHE A 5 20.29 -14.39 0.73
C PHE A 5 20.28 -15.92 0.73
N ARG A 6 19.93 -16.50 -0.40
CA ARG A 6 19.91 -17.96 -0.58
C ARG A 6 21.31 -18.59 -0.47
N SER A 7 22.37 -17.84 -0.79
CA SER A 7 23.74 -18.32 -0.75
C SER A 7 24.73 -17.21 -0.45
N GLU A 8 25.88 -17.58 0.08
CA GLU A 8 27.00 -16.67 0.32
C GLU A 8 27.52 -16.06 -1.00
N ALA A 9 27.43 -16.79 -2.10
CA ALA A 9 27.82 -16.30 -3.42
C ALA A 9 27.01 -15.07 -3.86
N LEU A 10 25.77 -14.96 -3.42
CA LEU A 10 24.95 -13.75 -3.62
C LEU A 10 25.24 -12.69 -2.56
N PHE A 11 25.38 -13.09 -1.31
CA PHE A 11 25.63 -12.15 -0.19
C PHE A 11 26.94 -11.38 -0.37
N LYS A 12 28.00 -11.99 -0.90
CA LYS A 12 29.31 -11.35 -1.10
C LYS A 12 29.29 -10.04 -1.87
N HIS A 13 28.24 -9.80 -2.67
CA HIS A 13 28.07 -8.56 -3.45
C HIS A 13 27.42 -7.41 -2.66
N MET A 14 26.86 -7.72 -1.48
CA MET A 14 26.21 -6.70 -0.65
C MET A 14 27.19 -5.90 0.23
N PRO A 15 28.24 -6.48 0.83
CA PRO A 15 29.13 -5.74 1.72
C PRO A 15 29.91 -4.67 0.96
N PHE A 16 29.82 -3.44 1.47
CA PHE A 16 30.66 -2.33 1.06
C PHE A 16 31.96 -2.34 1.85
N SER A 17 33.08 -2.14 1.17
CA SER A 17 34.42 -2.07 1.79
C SER A 17 35.03 -0.69 1.55
N MET A 18 35.41 -0.01 2.64
CA MET A 18 36.15 1.25 2.61
C MET A 18 37.56 1.01 3.15
N ARG A 19 38.56 1.22 2.32
CA ARG A 19 39.96 1.01 2.68
C ARG A 19 40.60 2.26 3.27
N ASP A 20 40.13 3.43 2.85
CA ASP A 20 40.71 4.73 3.18
C ASP A 20 40.05 5.38 4.41
N TRP A 21 39.40 4.58 5.24
CA TRP A 21 38.84 5.06 6.49
C TRP A 21 39.94 5.33 7.51
N SER A 22 39.96 6.52 8.10
CA SER A 22 41.01 6.98 9.02
C SER A 22 41.20 6.13 10.27
N GLY A 23 40.18 5.38 10.70
CA GLY A 23 40.24 4.54 11.90
C GLY A 23 40.78 3.13 11.63
N ALA A 24 40.42 2.53 10.54
CA ALA A 24 40.86 1.21 10.01
C ALA A 24 40.04 0.85 8.78
N PRO A 25 40.47 -0.11 7.93
CA PRO A 25 39.64 -0.63 6.87
C PRO A 25 38.31 -1.15 7.41
N MET A 26 37.20 -0.64 6.88
CA MET A 26 35.86 -0.99 7.32
C MET A 26 35.13 -1.78 6.25
N LYS A 27 34.40 -2.82 6.66
CA LYS A 27 33.52 -3.60 5.81
C LYS A 27 32.15 -3.70 6.47
N THR A 28 31.10 -3.31 5.76
CA THR A 28 29.74 -3.37 6.26
C THR A 28 28.76 -3.77 5.16
N PRO A 29 27.74 -4.60 5.47
CA PRO A 29 26.69 -4.94 4.52
C PRO A 29 25.56 -3.88 4.45
N THR A 30 25.64 -2.84 5.30
CA THR A 30 24.58 -1.81 5.36
C THR A 30 25.19 -0.41 5.47
N LEU A 31 24.53 0.58 4.86
CA LEU A 31 24.97 1.97 4.91
C LEU A 31 25.06 2.53 6.34
N ALA A 32 24.12 2.18 7.19
CA ALA A 32 24.02 2.72 8.54
C ALA A 32 24.66 1.82 9.64
N GLY A 33 25.35 0.74 9.26
CA GLY A 33 26.04 -0.18 10.21
C GLY A 33 25.07 -0.96 11.11
N THR A 34 25.34 -0.99 12.40
CA THR A 34 24.57 -1.73 13.42
C THR A 34 23.12 -1.26 13.48
N ARG A 35 22.19 -2.21 13.62
CA ARG A 35 20.74 -1.98 13.78
C ARG A 35 20.26 -2.55 15.11
N PRO A 36 19.25 -1.91 15.74
CA PRO A 36 18.59 -2.50 16.90
C PRO A 36 17.88 -3.81 16.50
N GLY A 37 18.07 -4.86 17.28
CA GLY A 37 17.49 -6.18 17.02
C GLY A 37 15.97 -6.26 17.27
N GLY A 38 15.38 -5.26 17.93
CA GLY A 38 13.96 -5.29 18.32
C GLY A 38 12.99 -5.50 17.16
N ALA A 39 13.19 -4.83 16.02
CA ALA A 39 12.34 -5.01 14.85
C ALA A 39 12.46 -6.43 14.25
N ILE A 40 13.65 -7.02 14.27
CA ILE A 40 13.88 -8.39 13.81
C ILE A 40 13.18 -9.39 14.74
N SER A 41 13.35 -9.20 16.06
CA SER A 41 12.69 -10.03 17.08
C SER A 41 11.17 -9.92 17.01
N ALA A 42 10.63 -8.72 16.78
CA ALA A 42 9.19 -8.51 16.60
C ALA A 42 8.66 -9.25 15.35
N ALA A 43 9.36 -9.15 14.22
CA ALA A 43 9.00 -9.89 13.01
C ALA A 43 9.03 -11.41 13.24
N TRP A 44 10.08 -11.91 13.90
CA TRP A 44 10.19 -13.32 14.25
C TRP A 44 9.04 -13.78 15.16
N ALA A 45 8.72 -13.01 16.20
CA ALA A 45 7.62 -13.32 17.12
C ALA A 45 6.27 -13.38 16.38
N VAL A 46 5.97 -12.38 15.52
CA VAL A 46 4.73 -12.36 14.74
C VAL A 46 4.66 -13.55 13.79
N MET A 47 5.75 -13.90 13.11
CA MET A 47 5.78 -15.07 12.23
C MET A 47 5.51 -16.38 12.99
N ASN A 48 6.06 -16.52 14.21
CA ASN A 48 5.83 -17.70 15.02
C ASN A 48 4.39 -17.75 15.59
N VAL A 49 3.84 -16.62 16.01
CA VAL A 49 2.47 -16.55 16.54
C VAL A 49 1.42 -16.84 15.46
N LEU A 50 1.55 -16.24 14.30
CA LEU A 50 0.61 -16.43 13.20
C LEU A 50 0.83 -17.75 12.47
N GLY A 51 2.07 -18.13 12.24
CA GLY A 51 2.41 -19.26 11.39
C GLY A 51 1.83 -19.10 9.98
N VAL A 52 1.98 -20.12 9.15
CA VAL A 52 1.44 -20.11 7.78
C VAL A 52 -0.08 -20.01 7.76
N ALA A 53 -0.75 -20.65 8.70
CA ALA A 53 -2.20 -20.65 8.78
C ALA A 53 -2.76 -19.25 9.09
N GLY A 54 -2.19 -18.56 10.07
CA GLY A 54 -2.60 -17.19 10.40
C GLY A 54 -2.34 -16.19 9.26
N TYR A 55 -1.20 -16.29 8.58
CA TYR A 55 -0.96 -15.45 7.39
C TYR A 55 -1.95 -15.74 6.26
N ARG A 56 -2.29 -17.01 5.99
CA ARG A 56 -3.30 -17.37 4.98
C ARG A 56 -4.67 -16.83 5.35
N GLU A 57 -5.07 -16.92 6.62
CA GLU A 57 -6.34 -16.36 7.10
C GLU A 57 -6.40 -14.85 6.88
N LYS A 58 -5.38 -14.10 7.32
CA LYS A 58 -5.33 -12.64 7.16
C LYS A 58 -5.29 -12.21 5.70
N GLN A 59 -4.48 -12.90 4.89
CA GLN A 59 -4.43 -12.63 3.45
C GLN A 59 -5.76 -12.97 2.76
N GLY A 60 -6.46 -14.01 3.20
CA GLY A 60 -7.80 -14.35 2.71
C GLY A 60 -8.81 -13.22 2.95
N LEU A 61 -8.76 -12.56 4.11
CA LEU A 61 -9.58 -11.37 4.39
C LEU A 61 -9.26 -10.24 3.43
N VAL A 62 -7.96 -9.97 3.19
CA VAL A 62 -7.52 -8.93 2.25
C VAL A 62 -7.99 -9.23 0.83
N CYS A 63 -7.88 -10.49 0.37
CA CYS A 63 -8.34 -10.87 -0.96
C CYS A 63 -9.85 -10.70 -1.12
N ARG A 64 -10.64 -11.11 -0.13
CA ARG A 64 -12.11 -10.90 -0.17
C ARG A 64 -12.48 -9.42 -0.19
N ALA A 65 -11.80 -8.58 0.60
CA ALA A 65 -12.01 -7.14 0.56
C ALA A 65 -11.68 -6.56 -0.82
N ARG A 66 -10.56 -6.98 -1.39
CA ARG A 66 -10.15 -6.58 -2.74
C ARG A 66 -11.18 -6.98 -3.79
N GLU A 67 -11.62 -8.22 -3.79
CA GLU A 67 -12.60 -8.73 -4.75
C GLU A 67 -13.92 -7.97 -4.67
N LYS A 68 -14.38 -7.69 -3.46
CA LYS A 68 -15.61 -6.92 -3.23
C LYS A 68 -15.47 -5.48 -3.71
N ILE A 69 -14.37 -4.81 -3.34
CA ILE A 69 -14.13 -3.43 -3.77
C ILE A 69 -13.92 -3.37 -5.29
N GLU A 70 -13.17 -4.32 -5.88
CA GLU A 70 -12.96 -4.38 -7.33
C GLU A 70 -14.29 -4.53 -8.10
N ALA A 71 -15.16 -5.41 -7.64
CA ALA A 71 -16.49 -5.56 -8.24
C ALA A 71 -17.32 -4.29 -8.09
N GLY A 72 -17.31 -3.66 -6.92
CA GLY A 72 -18.05 -2.44 -6.64
C GLY A 72 -17.57 -1.24 -7.45
N VAL A 73 -16.28 -1.02 -7.56
CA VAL A 73 -15.75 0.09 -8.36
C VAL A 73 -16.04 -0.12 -9.87
N LYS A 74 -15.96 -1.35 -10.37
CA LYS A 74 -16.35 -1.66 -11.75
C LYS A 74 -17.83 -1.39 -11.99
N ALA A 75 -18.70 -1.74 -11.05
CA ALA A 75 -20.14 -1.45 -11.13
C ALA A 75 -20.44 0.06 -11.14
N LEU A 76 -19.58 0.87 -10.52
CA LEU A 76 -19.66 2.33 -10.56
C LEU A 76 -19.02 2.96 -11.81
N GLY A 77 -18.54 2.17 -12.76
CA GLY A 77 -17.93 2.64 -14.00
C GLY A 77 -16.43 2.97 -13.92
N PHE A 78 -15.77 2.60 -12.83
CA PHE A 78 -14.32 2.77 -12.74
C PHE A 78 -13.57 1.68 -13.52
N GLU A 79 -12.42 2.06 -14.06
CA GLU A 79 -11.43 1.16 -14.64
C GLU A 79 -10.42 0.75 -13.58
N VAL A 80 -10.23 -0.54 -13.38
CA VAL A 80 -9.17 -1.07 -12.51
C VAL A 80 -7.89 -1.20 -13.31
N LEU A 81 -6.81 -0.61 -12.81
CA LEU A 81 -5.51 -0.61 -13.49
C LEU A 81 -4.75 -1.91 -13.21
N GLY A 82 -4.29 -2.54 -14.27
CA GLY A 82 -3.56 -3.79 -14.19
C GLY A 82 -4.42 -4.97 -13.73
N ARG A 83 -3.75 -5.93 -13.09
CA ARG A 83 -4.39 -7.15 -12.56
C ARG A 83 -4.01 -7.33 -11.08
N PRO A 84 -4.74 -6.73 -10.15
CA PRO A 84 -4.44 -6.85 -8.74
C PRO A 84 -4.64 -8.30 -8.25
N LEU A 85 -3.62 -8.86 -7.61
CA LEU A 85 -3.65 -10.23 -7.07
C LEU A 85 -3.74 -10.23 -5.54
N LEU A 86 -3.15 -9.24 -4.89
CA LEU A 86 -3.09 -9.09 -3.45
C LEU A 86 -3.85 -7.84 -2.99
N GLY A 87 -3.41 -7.24 -1.90
CA GLY A 87 -4.08 -6.09 -1.28
C GLY A 87 -3.76 -4.71 -1.87
N LEU A 88 -3.11 -4.64 -3.03
CA LEU A 88 -2.84 -3.38 -3.70
C LEU A 88 -3.71 -3.27 -4.94
N MET A 89 -4.40 -2.16 -5.11
CA MET A 89 -5.19 -1.88 -6.31
C MET A 89 -5.22 -0.38 -6.61
N ALA A 90 -5.27 -0.06 -7.89
CA ALA A 90 -5.49 1.29 -8.38
C ALA A 90 -6.65 1.29 -9.38
N PHE A 91 -7.44 2.36 -9.37
CA PHE A 91 -8.58 2.49 -10.27
C PHE A 91 -8.89 3.97 -10.52
N ARG A 92 -9.46 4.26 -11.68
CA ARG A 92 -9.84 5.60 -12.11
C ARG A 92 -11.21 5.58 -12.76
N HIS A 93 -11.89 6.71 -12.73
CA HIS A 93 -13.10 6.89 -13.53
C HIS A 93 -12.77 7.68 -14.80
N PRO A 94 -13.19 7.24 -16.00
CA PRO A 94 -12.81 7.90 -17.25
C PRO A 94 -13.32 9.34 -17.39
N GLU A 95 -14.44 9.66 -16.73
CA GLU A 95 -15.13 10.95 -16.85
C GLU A 95 -15.05 11.82 -15.57
N ALA A 96 -14.41 11.35 -14.50
CA ALA A 96 -14.34 12.10 -13.25
C ALA A 96 -12.91 12.45 -12.88
N ASP A 97 -12.70 13.65 -12.37
CA ASP A 97 -11.41 14.12 -11.89
C ASP A 97 -10.97 13.31 -10.67
N THR A 98 -9.82 12.66 -10.79
CA THR A 98 -9.23 11.83 -9.71
C THR A 98 -8.92 12.62 -8.45
N LEU A 99 -8.42 13.87 -8.57
CA LEU A 99 -8.10 14.70 -7.41
C LEU A 99 -9.36 15.18 -6.70
N ALA A 100 -10.41 15.49 -7.45
CA ALA A 100 -11.71 15.83 -6.86
C ALA A 100 -12.30 14.63 -6.10
N LEU A 101 -12.27 13.44 -6.69
CA LEU A 101 -12.67 12.20 -6.01
C LEU A 101 -11.84 11.93 -4.76
N TYR A 102 -10.52 12.07 -4.86
CA TYR A 102 -9.63 11.94 -3.72
C TYR A 102 -9.99 12.91 -2.59
N GLY A 103 -10.23 14.19 -2.92
CA GLY A 103 -10.64 15.20 -1.97
C GLY A 103 -11.98 14.87 -1.30
N ALA A 104 -12.97 14.44 -2.10
CA ALA A 104 -14.29 14.06 -1.60
C ALA A 104 -14.23 12.85 -0.65
N MET A 105 -13.43 11.83 -0.98
CA MET A 105 -13.22 10.67 -0.10
C MET A 105 -12.49 11.04 1.18
N ARG A 106 -11.51 11.94 1.11
CA ARG A 106 -10.82 12.48 2.30
C ARG A 106 -11.76 13.24 3.21
N ALA A 107 -12.66 14.04 2.66
CA ALA A 107 -13.67 14.78 3.44
C ALA A 107 -14.63 13.82 4.18
N LYS A 108 -14.86 12.63 3.66
CA LYS A 108 -15.64 11.55 4.30
C LYS A 108 -14.81 10.72 5.30
N GLY A 109 -13.55 11.06 5.53
CA GLY A 109 -12.69 10.39 6.50
C GLY A 109 -11.89 9.20 5.95
N TRP A 110 -11.91 8.95 4.63
CA TRP A 110 -11.18 7.86 4.03
C TRP A 110 -9.72 8.24 3.74
N PHE A 111 -8.80 7.43 4.24
CA PHE A 111 -7.37 7.53 3.94
C PHE A 111 -7.06 6.81 2.63
N THR A 112 -7.44 7.43 1.52
CA THR A 112 -7.14 6.94 0.18
C THR A 112 -5.83 7.57 -0.30
N SER A 113 -5.01 6.82 -1.02
CA SER A 113 -3.88 7.38 -1.77
C SER A 113 -4.28 7.64 -3.22
N PHE A 114 -3.44 8.32 -3.97
CA PHE A 114 -3.62 8.41 -5.42
C PHE A 114 -2.28 8.29 -6.12
N THR A 115 -2.31 7.94 -7.40
CA THR A 115 -1.16 7.94 -8.29
C THR A 115 -1.21 9.14 -9.23
N VAL A 116 -0.04 9.63 -9.64
CA VAL A 116 0.07 10.80 -10.52
C VAL A 116 0.00 10.38 -11.99
N GLU A 117 0.64 9.26 -12.34
CA GLU A 117 0.69 8.78 -13.71
C GLU A 117 0.54 7.24 -13.78
N PRO A 118 -0.56 6.74 -14.34
CA PRO A 118 -1.79 7.51 -14.66
C PRO A 118 -2.50 8.00 -13.39
N PRO A 119 -3.23 9.14 -13.45
CA PRO A 119 -4.02 9.60 -12.31
C PRO A 119 -5.05 8.56 -11.90
N SER A 120 -4.96 8.05 -10.66
CA SER A 120 -5.89 7.04 -10.15
C SER A 120 -5.97 7.05 -8.63
N LEU A 121 -7.09 6.63 -8.07
CA LEU A 121 -7.20 6.31 -6.67
C LEU A 121 -6.43 5.00 -6.40
N HIS A 122 -5.68 4.97 -5.30
CA HIS A 122 -4.85 3.83 -4.93
C HIS A 122 -5.17 3.36 -3.53
N LEU A 123 -5.40 2.05 -3.38
CA LEU A 123 -5.69 1.41 -2.10
C LEU A 123 -4.61 0.40 -1.72
N MET A 124 -4.20 0.47 -0.46
CA MET A 124 -3.46 -0.58 0.25
C MET A 124 -4.41 -1.23 1.25
N LEU A 125 -4.87 -2.42 0.94
CA LEU A 125 -5.88 -3.11 1.72
C LEU A 125 -5.24 -3.92 2.85
N SER A 126 -5.88 -3.90 4.00
CA SER A 126 -5.58 -4.70 5.18
C SER A 126 -6.78 -5.59 5.52
N PRO A 127 -6.67 -6.55 6.44
CA PRO A 127 -7.82 -7.35 6.90
C PRO A 127 -9.01 -6.51 7.37
N LYS A 128 -8.78 -5.32 7.92
CA LYS A 128 -9.82 -4.40 8.39
C LYS A 128 -10.75 -3.93 7.27
N HIS A 129 -10.25 -3.82 6.04
CA HIS A 129 -11.07 -3.41 4.90
C HIS A 129 -12.18 -4.39 4.55
N ALA A 130 -12.10 -5.65 5.02
CA ALA A 130 -13.19 -6.60 4.86
C ALA A 130 -14.47 -6.16 5.61
N GLU A 131 -14.32 -5.41 6.70
CA GLU A 131 -15.43 -4.93 7.52
C GLU A 131 -16.06 -3.63 6.98
N VAL A 132 -15.28 -2.82 6.28
CA VAL A 132 -15.68 -1.46 5.85
C VAL A 132 -15.87 -1.30 4.35
N ALA A 133 -15.72 -2.38 3.58
CA ALA A 133 -15.80 -2.32 2.11
C ALA A 133 -17.12 -1.76 1.59
N ASP A 134 -18.26 -2.10 2.22
CA ASP A 134 -19.57 -1.60 1.83
C ASP A 134 -19.70 -0.09 2.07
N ALA A 135 -19.27 0.37 3.22
CA ALA A 135 -19.28 1.79 3.57
C ALA A 135 -18.37 2.59 2.63
N TYR A 136 -17.18 2.03 2.32
CA TYR A 136 -16.27 2.64 1.35
C TYR A 136 -16.92 2.81 -0.03
N LEU A 137 -17.57 1.76 -0.53
CA LEU A 137 -18.23 1.79 -1.85
C LEU A 137 -19.43 2.74 -1.89
N ALA A 138 -20.22 2.79 -0.82
CA ALA A 138 -21.33 3.74 -0.70
C ALA A 138 -20.84 5.20 -0.72
N ASP A 139 -19.80 5.49 0.04
CA ASP A 139 -19.19 6.81 0.06
C ASP A 139 -18.52 7.19 -1.27
N LEU A 140 -17.89 6.22 -1.94
CA LEU A 140 -17.30 6.42 -3.27
C LEU A 140 -18.40 6.73 -4.33
N ALA A 141 -19.52 6.04 -4.26
CA ALA A 141 -20.66 6.31 -5.15
C ALA A 141 -21.21 7.73 -4.94
N ALA A 142 -21.38 8.14 -3.68
CA ALA A 142 -21.80 9.50 -3.35
C ALA A 142 -20.78 10.54 -3.82
N ALA A 143 -19.49 10.32 -3.55
CA ALA A 143 -18.40 11.20 -3.98
C ALA A 143 -18.36 11.33 -5.52
N LEU A 144 -18.58 10.23 -6.25
CA LEU A 144 -18.64 10.26 -7.71
C LEU A 144 -19.81 11.09 -8.22
N ALA A 145 -21.00 10.97 -7.60
CA ALA A 145 -22.17 11.77 -7.93
C ALA A 145 -21.92 13.26 -7.70
N ASP A 146 -21.33 13.61 -6.55
CA ASP A 146 -20.98 14.99 -6.19
C ASP A 146 -19.99 15.60 -7.19
N VAL A 147 -18.92 14.87 -7.52
CA VAL A 147 -17.91 15.32 -8.48
C VAL A 147 -18.51 15.50 -9.88
N LYS A 148 -19.37 14.58 -10.34
CA LYS A 148 -20.08 14.71 -11.63
C LYS A 148 -21.06 15.89 -11.65
N ALA A 149 -21.65 16.23 -10.51
CA ALA A 149 -22.52 17.40 -10.36
C ALA A 149 -21.74 18.74 -10.22
N GLY A 150 -20.42 18.70 -10.25
CA GLY A 150 -19.56 19.89 -10.10
C GLY A 150 -19.43 20.41 -8.67
N VAL A 151 -19.81 19.61 -7.67
CA VAL A 151 -19.61 19.95 -6.27
C VAL A 151 -18.11 19.82 -5.97
N THR A 152 -17.48 20.98 -5.69
CA THR A 152 -16.05 21.06 -5.41
C THR A 152 -15.76 20.56 -3.99
N ALA A 153 -15.04 19.46 -3.86
CA ALA A 153 -14.41 19.09 -2.59
C ALA A 153 -13.29 20.09 -2.22
N PRO A 154 -12.97 20.27 -0.94
CA PRO A 154 -11.83 21.10 -0.53
C PRO A 154 -10.57 20.64 -1.26
N LYS A 155 -9.80 21.58 -1.82
CA LYS A 155 -8.50 21.28 -2.45
C LYS A 155 -7.59 20.63 -1.41
N VAL A 156 -7.27 19.40 -1.61
CA VAL A 156 -6.31 18.66 -0.79
C VAL A 156 -5.01 18.62 -1.55
N GLU A 157 -3.95 19.22 -1.00
CA GLU A 157 -2.60 19.03 -1.52
C GLU A 157 -2.19 17.56 -1.30
N ALA A 158 -1.71 16.95 -2.36
CA ALA A 158 -1.07 15.66 -2.29
C ALA A 158 0.24 15.78 -1.53
N ARG A 159 0.27 15.32 -0.30
CA ARG A 159 1.52 15.21 0.47
C ARG A 159 1.80 13.75 0.75
N TYR A 160 2.94 13.28 0.24
CA TYR A 160 3.66 12.19 0.88
C TYR A 160 4.35 12.78 2.11
N SER A 161 3.86 12.43 3.28
CA SER A 161 4.56 12.68 4.55
C SER A 161 5.47 11.50 4.88
#